data_29a33b6ad0dc9093769744a2afe02106
#
_entry.id   29a33b6ad0dc9093769744a2afe02106
#
_cell.length_a   1.000
_cell.length_b   1.000
_cell.length_c   1.000
_cell.angle_alpha   90.00
_cell.angle_beta   90.00
_cell.angle_gamma   90.00
#
_symmetry.space_group_name_H-M   'P 1'
#
loop_
_entity.id
_entity.type
_entity.pdbx_description
1 polymer ?
#
loop_
_entity_poly.entity_id
_entity_poly.type
_entity_poly.pdbx_seq_one_letter_code
_entity_poly.pdbx_strand_id
1 'polypeptide(L)'
;MKFTKMHGCGNDYVYVDLMQESVDDKSLAALKLSDRHFGIGGDGVIYIQKGKNADFEMVMYNADGSRGAMCGNGIRCVAKYCYDNGLTDKTSFTIESMGAVKYIDVNVENGEVVSAKVDMGTPSLDKNDIPVNVDSTKAIREKITVADRNFEMTCVSMGNPHAVMFIDEHPRDFNLEKYGKLLEQNASLFPDRVNAEFAKIIDRKNIEMRVWERGAGETLACGTGAAIVNGFADNDVTIHLIGGDLQISWSGNESDSVFMTGGASTVFTGDVDLSKIK
;
A
#
# COMPACT_ATOMS: atom_id res chain seq x y z
N MET A 1 15.98 -19.19 -12.08
CA MET A 1 14.95 -18.13 -12.20
C MET A 1 15.58 -16.81 -11.78
N LYS A 2 15.51 -15.83 -12.66
CA LYS A 2 15.97 -14.46 -12.36
C LYS A 2 14.93 -13.71 -11.54
N PHE A 3 15.37 -12.86 -10.65
CA PHE A 3 14.52 -12.02 -9.85
C PHE A 3 15.13 -10.63 -9.61
N THR A 4 14.30 -9.68 -9.24
CA THR A 4 14.72 -8.36 -8.77
C THR A 4 14.12 -8.12 -7.39
N LYS A 5 14.95 -7.71 -6.42
CA LYS A 5 14.49 -7.26 -5.10
C LYS A 5 14.24 -5.77 -5.16
N MET A 6 13.01 -5.36 -4.83
CA MET A 6 12.63 -3.94 -4.84
C MET A 6 11.76 -3.62 -3.62
N HIS A 7 11.67 -2.33 -3.28
CA HIS A 7 10.73 -1.83 -2.29
C HIS A 7 10.14 -0.47 -2.68
N GLY A 8 8.91 -0.22 -2.21
CA GLY A 8 8.29 1.10 -2.16
C GLY A 8 8.09 1.49 -0.69
N CYS A 9 8.80 2.51 -0.22
CA CYS A 9 8.76 2.96 1.18
C CYS A 9 8.99 1.82 2.19
N GLY A 10 9.95 0.94 1.94
CA GLY A 10 10.31 -0.16 2.84
C GLY A 10 9.44 -1.42 2.73
N ASN A 11 8.27 -1.37 2.08
CA ASN A 11 7.48 -2.55 1.77
C ASN A 11 8.12 -3.29 0.60
N ASP A 12 8.74 -4.45 0.89
CA ASP A 12 9.72 -5.11 0.06
C ASP A 12 9.25 -6.44 -0.52
N TYR A 13 9.34 -6.58 -1.84
CA TYR A 13 8.94 -7.78 -2.56
C TYR A 13 10.07 -8.34 -3.44
N VAL A 14 9.94 -9.61 -3.79
CA VAL A 14 10.69 -10.25 -4.86
C VAL A 14 9.87 -10.12 -6.15
N TYR A 15 10.45 -9.55 -7.19
CA TYR A 15 9.81 -9.35 -8.50
C TYR A 15 10.32 -10.35 -9.51
N VAL A 16 9.42 -11.01 -10.22
CA VAL A 16 9.72 -12.02 -11.24
C VAL A 16 8.99 -11.68 -12.54
N ASP A 17 9.73 -11.54 -13.62
CA ASP A 17 9.19 -11.25 -14.95
C ASP A 17 8.77 -12.56 -15.63
N LEU A 18 7.47 -12.84 -15.67
CA LEU A 18 6.92 -14.03 -16.33
C LEU A 18 6.89 -13.96 -17.86
N MET A 19 7.32 -12.86 -18.45
CA MET A 19 7.56 -12.79 -19.90
C MET A 19 8.91 -13.42 -20.27
N GLN A 20 9.80 -13.61 -19.29
CA GLN A 20 11.11 -14.22 -19.45
C GLN A 20 11.28 -15.50 -18.62
N GLU A 21 10.54 -15.65 -17.53
CA GLU A 21 10.65 -16.75 -16.58
C GLU A 21 9.34 -17.55 -16.50
N SER A 22 9.40 -18.78 -16.05
CA SER A 22 8.22 -19.61 -15.78
C SER A 22 8.22 -20.10 -14.34
N VAL A 23 7.06 -20.07 -13.70
CA VAL A 23 6.86 -20.54 -12.32
C VAL A 23 5.59 -21.40 -12.29
N ASP A 24 5.75 -22.69 -12.04
CA ASP A 24 4.64 -23.65 -12.06
C ASP A 24 3.65 -23.41 -10.93
N ASP A 25 4.16 -23.30 -9.70
CA ASP A 25 3.37 -23.00 -8.50
C ASP A 25 3.80 -21.66 -7.89
N LYS A 26 3.07 -20.60 -8.24
CA LYS A 26 3.35 -19.24 -7.80
C LYS A 26 3.18 -19.06 -6.29
N SER A 27 2.22 -19.77 -5.69
CA SER A 27 1.93 -19.71 -4.26
C SER A 27 3.06 -20.35 -3.44
N LEU A 28 3.45 -21.57 -3.81
CA LEU A 28 4.55 -22.27 -3.16
C LEU A 28 5.88 -21.53 -3.36
N ALA A 29 6.12 -20.98 -4.56
CA ALA A 29 7.31 -20.19 -4.82
C ALA A 29 7.32 -18.90 -3.96
N ALA A 30 6.18 -18.25 -3.78
CA ALA A 30 6.09 -17.06 -2.93
C ALA A 30 6.40 -17.41 -1.46
N LEU A 31 5.82 -18.48 -0.93
CA LEU A 31 6.11 -18.97 0.42
C LEU A 31 7.61 -19.19 0.66
N LYS A 32 8.28 -19.86 -0.27
CA LYS A 32 9.71 -20.17 -0.17
C LYS A 32 10.60 -18.93 -0.35
N LEU A 33 10.34 -18.12 -1.37
CA LEU A 33 11.16 -16.96 -1.70
C LEU A 33 11.06 -15.86 -0.65
N SER A 34 9.88 -15.71 -0.02
CA SER A 34 9.64 -14.65 0.97
C SER A 34 10.24 -14.92 2.32
N ASP A 35 10.63 -16.16 2.63
CA ASP A 35 11.28 -16.50 3.89
C ASP A 35 12.59 -15.70 4.05
N ARG A 36 12.69 -14.92 5.15
CA ARG A 36 13.81 -14.02 5.40
C ARG A 36 15.08 -14.73 5.89
N HIS A 37 14.98 -16.02 6.21
CA HIS A 37 16.11 -16.82 6.73
C HIS A 37 16.55 -17.88 5.71
N PHE A 38 15.62 -18.47 4.97
CA PHE A 38 15.89 -19.60 4.08
C PHE A 38 15.64 -19.28 2.60
N GLY A 39 14.98 -18.17 2.30
CA GLY A 39 14.72 -17.66 0.96
C GLY A 39 15.51 -16.40 0.63
N ILE A 40 14.93 -15.55 -0.20
CA ILE A 40 15.43 -14.21 -0.52
C ILE A 40 15.00 -13.22 0.56
N GLY A 41 13.83 -13.45 1.14
CA GLY A 41 13.20 -12.61 2.15
C GLY A 41 12.40 -11.46 1.53
N GLY A 42 11.19 -11.24 2.04
CA GLY A 42 10.32 -10.14 1.62
C GLY A 42 8.91 -10.28 2.16
N ASP A 43 8.08 -9.27 1.90
CA ASP A 43 6.67 -9.27 2.28
C ASP A 43 5.84 -10.15 1.32
N GLY A 44 6.46 -10.62 0.23
CA GLY A 44 5.84 -11.48 -0.75
C GLY A 44 6.60 -11.52 -2.08
N VAL A 45 5.93 -12.04 -3.10
CA VAL A 45 6.42 -12.09 -4.48
C VAL A 45 5.41 -11.41 -5.40
N ILE A 46 5.91 -10.58 -6.29
CA ILE A 46 5.13 -9.96 -7.36
C ILE A 46 5.61 -10.51 -8.70
N TYR A 47 4.72 -11.16 -9.40
CA TYR A 47 4.92 -11.61 -10.77
C TYR A 47 4.41 -10.56 -11.74
N ILE A 48 5.24 -10.21 -12.73
CA ILE A 48 4.93 -9.25 -13.79
C ILE A 48 4.65 -10.03 -15.06
N GLN A 49 3.51 -9.79 -15.69
CA GLN A 49 3.16 -10.43 -16.95
C GLN A 49 2.41 -9.48 -17.87
N LYS A 50 2.16 -9.94 -19.11
CA LYS A 50 1.36 -9.17 -20.07
C LYS A 50 -0.07 -9.05 -19.57
N GLY A 51 -0.62 -7.84 -19.57
CA GLY A 51 -2.01 -7.59 -19.21
C GLY A 51 -3.00 -8.09 -20.26
N LYS A 52 -4.24 -8.38 -19.84
CA LYS A 52 -5.36 -8.66 -20.74
C LYS A 52 -6.04 -7.37 -21.18
N ASN A 53 -6.30 -6.47 -20.24
CA ASN A 53 -6.98 -5.20 -20.46
C ASN A 53 -6.08 -4.00 -20.17
N ALA A 54 -4.82 -4.23 -19.88
CA ALA A 54 -3.80 -3.23 -19.56
C ALA A 54 -2.49 -3.57 -20.28
N ASP A 55 -1.53 -2.65 -20.24
CA ASP A 55 -0.20 -2.91 -20.80
C ASP A 55 0.49 -4.07 -20.09
N PHE A 56 0.38 -4.12 -18.73
CA PHE A 56 0.94 -5.16 -17.88
C PHE A 56 -0.07 -5.64 -16.82
N GLU A 57 0.23 -6.79 -16.20
CA GLU A 57 -0.50 -7.32 -15.05
C GLU A 57 0.45 -7.55 -13.88
N MET A 58 0.06 -7.10 -12.70
CA MET A 58 0.67 -7.38 -11.41
C MET A 58 -0.04 -8.55 -10.73
N VAL A 59 0.67 -9.65 -10.52
CA VAL A 59 0.16 -10.86 -9.87
C VAL A 59 0.88 -11.02 -8.53
N MET A 60 0.26 -10.59 -7.43
CA MET A 60 0.89 -10.52 -6.11
C MET A 60 0.52 -11.72 -5.24
N TYR A 61 1.50 -12.26 -4.53
CA TYR A 61 1.35 -13.24 -3.47
C TYR A 61 2.05 -12.74 -2.19
N ASN A 62 1.38 -12.88 -1.06
CA ASN A 62 1.93 -12.56 0.25
C ASN A 62 2.99 -13.60 0.68
N ALA A 63 3.75 -13.31 1.74
CA ALA A 63 4.77 -14.22 2.26
C ALA A 63 4.22 -15.58 2.73
N ASP A 64 2.94 -15.68 3.08
CA ASP A 64 2.25 -16.91 3.44
C ASP A 64 1.74 -17.72 2.22
N GLY A 65 2.03 -17.28 1.00
CA GLY A 65 1.58 -17.88 -0.25
C GLY A 65 0.14 -17.52 -0.65
N SER A 66 -0.59 -16.74 0.15
CA SER A 66 -1.94 -16.28 -0.19
C SER A 66 -1.92 -15.25 -1.32
N ARG A 67 -2.98 -15.25 -2.15
CA ARG A 67 -3.13 -14.29 -3.23
C ARG A 67 -3.45 -12.90 -2.67
N GLY A 68 -2.61 -11.92 -2.94
CA GLY A 68 -2.86 -10.51 -2.61
C GLY A 68 -3.66 -9.80 -3.69
N ALA A 69 -4.49 -8.83 -3.29
CA ALA A 69 -5.33 -8.09 -4.23
C ALA A 69 -4.55 -6.96 -4.93
N MET A 70 -4.11 -5.97 -4.20
CA MET A 70 -3.44 -4.78 -4.72
C MET A 70 -2.54 -4.18 -3.64
N CYS A 71 -1.37 -3.74 -4.03
CA CYS A 71 -0.43 -3.02 -3.17
C CYS A 71 0.07 -1.77 -3.90
N GLY A 72 -0.25 -0.59 -3.35
CA GLY A 72 0.17 0.68 -3.93
C GLY A 72 1.68 0.85 -3.99
N ASN A 73 2.41 0.29 -3.02
CA ASN A 73 3.87 0.26 -3.02
C ASN A 73 4.40 -0.70 -4.10
N GLY A 74 3.80 -1.88 -4.17
CA GLY A 74 4.19 -2.91 -5.15
C GLY A 74 3.98 -2.48 -6.59
N ILE A 75 2.84 -1.83 -6.90
CA ILE A 75 2.54 -1.42 -8.28
C ILE A 75 3.50 -0.31 -8.78
N ARG A 76 3.98 0.58 -7.88
CA ARG A 76 5.02 1.57 -8.25
C ARG A 76 6.34 0.89 -8.63
N CYS A 77 6.70 -0.17 -7.90
CA CYS A 77 7.88 -0.97 -8.24
C CYS A 77 7.70 -1.73 -9.56
N VAL A 78 6.49 -2.27 -9.85
CA VAL A 78 6.20 -2.87 -11.17
C VAL A 78 6.38 -1.84 -12.27
N ALA A 79 5.87 -0.61 -12.07
CA ALA A 79 6.02 0.45 -13.06
C ALA A 79 7.49 0.80 -13.32
N LYS A 80 8.28 0.95 -12.25
CA LYS A 80 9.72 1.15 -12.37
C LYS A 80 10.39 -0.02 -13.09
N TYR A 81 10.07 -1.25 -12.71
CA TYR A 81 10.63 -2.44 -13.34
C TYR A 81 10.37 -2.45 -14.84
N CYS A 82 9.12 -2.21 -15.25
CA CYS A 82 8.72 -2.25 -16.66
C CYS A 82 9.46 -1.21 -17.50
N TYR A 83 9.61 0.01 -16.99
CA TYR A 83 10.31 1.07 -17.70
C TYR A 83 11.83 0.85 -17.73
N ASP A 84 12.46 0.65 -16.57
CA ASP A 84 13.92 0.55 -16.43
C ASP A 84 14.49 -0.69 -17.14
N ASN A 85 13.71 -1.77 -17.30
CA ASN A 85 14.14 -2.96 -18.04
C ASN A 85 13.69 -2.96 -19.51
N GLY A 86 13.18 -1.84 -20.02
CA GLY A 86 12.83 -1.67 -21.45
C GLY A 86 11.62 -2.48 -21.92
N LEU A 87 10.73 -2.88 -21.00
CA LEU A 87 9.46 -3.52 -21.37
C LEU A 87 8.47 -2.52 -21.95
N THR A 88 8.66 -1.24 -21.67
CA THR A 88 7.97 -0.09 -22.27
C THR A 88 8.86 1.13 -22.30
N ASP A 89 8.66 2.00 -23.29
CA ASP A 89 9.26 3.34 -23.40
C ASP A 89 8.26 4.46 -23.03
N LYS A 90 7.02 4.07 -22.69
CA LYS A 90 5.98 5.02 -22.28
C LYS A 90 6.22 5.47 -20.84
N THR A 91 5.99 6.77 -20.58
CA THR A 91 5.95 7.33 -19.21
C THR A 91 4.55 7.30 -18.60
N SER A 92 3.52 7.00 -19.42
CA SER A 92 2.14 6.80 -18.98
C SER A 92 1.63 5.49 -19.57
N PHE A 93 1.22 4.54 -18.72
CA PHE A 93 0.74 3.22 -19.12
C PHE A 93 -0.17 2.61 -18.05
N THR A 94 -0.68 1.44 -18.30
CA THR A 94 -1.66 0.79 -17.43
C THR A 94 -1.13 -0.53 -16.87
N ILE A 95 -1.48 -0.79 -15.60
CA ILE A 95 -1.21 -2.06 -14.92
C ILE A 95 -2.50 -2.59 -14.34
N GLU A 96 -2.89 -3.81 -14.66
CA GLU A 96 -4.03 -4.44 -14.01
C GLU A 96 -3.59 -5.30 -12.82
N SER A 97 -4.44 -5.36 -11.79
CA SER A 97 -4.32 -6.28 -10.66
C SER A 97 -5.68 -6.81 -10.28
N MET A 98 -5.86 -8.12 -10.31
CA MET A 98 -7.15 -8.80 -10.09
C MET A 98 -8.30 -8.22 -10.91
N GLY A 99 -8.04 -7.84 -12.15
CA GLY A 99 -9.02 -7.29 -13.09
C GLY A 99 -9.29 -5.80 -12.94
N ALA A 100 -8.76 -5.13 -11.92
CA ALA A 100 -8.82 -3.68 -11.80
C ALA A 100 -7.64 -3.04 -12.53
N VAL A 101 -7.93 -2.18 -13.52
CA VAL A 101 -6.91 -1.43 -14.27
C VAL A 101 -6.55 -0.16 -13.50
N LYS A 102 -5.24 0.05 -13.30
CA LYS A 102 -4.67 1.25 -12.71
C LYS A 102 -3.88 2.04 -13.75
N TYR A 103 -4.05 3.35 -13.74
CA TYR A 103 -3.30 4.28 -14.59
C TYR A 103 -2.06 4.75 -13.83
N ILE A 104 -0.91 4.67 -14.49
CA ILE A 104 0.39 4.96 -13.89
C ILE A 104 1.11 6.00 -14.73
N ASP A 105 1.61 7.05 -14.09
CA ASP A 105 2.56 7.98 -14.66
C ASP A 105 3.90 7.83 -13.94
N VAL A 106 4.98 7.58 -14.66
CA VAL A 106 6.33 7.50 -14.09
C VAL A 106 7.10 8.79 -14.34
N ASN A 107 7.81 9.26 -13.30
CA ASN A 107 8.78 10.33 -13.42
C ASN A 107 10.16 9.74 -13.65
N VAL A 108 10.79 10.14 -14.75
CA VAL A 108 12.08 9.60 -15.21
C VAL A 108 13.15 10.68 -15.11
N GLU A 109 14.24 10.35 -14.42
CA GLU A 109 15.44 11.19 -14.35
C GLU A 109 16.66 10.36 -14.74
N ASN A 110 17.51 10.90 -15.61
CA ASN A 110 18.71 10.22 -16.11
C ASN A 110 18.46 8.83 -16.70
N GLY A 111 17.26 8.60 -17.25
CA GLY A 111 16.88 7.32 -17.88
C GLY A 111 16.33 6.27 -16.90
N GLU A 112 16.16 6.59 -15.62
CA GLU A 112 15.60 5.71 -14.61
C GLU A 112 14.36 6.33 -13.96
N VAL A 113 13.40 5.48 -13.57
CA VAL A 113 12.22 5.93 -12.83
C VAL A 113 12.61 6.25 -11.39
N VAL A 114 12.34 7.49 -10.97
CA VAL A 114 12.57 7.97 -9.59
C VAL A 114 11.31 7.93 -8.75
N SER A 115 10.14 8.09 -9.35
CA SER A 115 8.84 7.97 -8.69
C SER A 115 7.75 7.54 -9.67
N ALA A 116 6.65 7.04 -9.13
CA ALA A 116 5.46 6.72 -9.91
C ALA A 116 4.21 7.28 -9.23
N LYS A 117 3.35 7.92 -10.02
CA LYS A 117 2.02 8.37 -9.66
C LYS A 117 0.99 7.32 -10.06
N VAL A 118 0.17 6.90 -9.14
CA VAL A 118 -0.84 5.85 -9.32
C VAL A 118 -2.22 6.42 -9.08
N ASP A 119 -3.14 6.18 -10.01
CA ASP A 119 -4.58 6.39 -9.79
C ASP A 119 -5.09 5.27 -8.86
N MET A 120 -5.35 5.63 -7.61
CA MET A 120 -5.83 4.69 -6.58
C MET A 120 -7.33 4.39 -6.72
N GLY A 121 -8.06 5.19 -7.48
CA GLY A 121 -9.52 5.16 -7.60
C GLY A 121 -10.20 6.09 -6.61
N THR A 122 -11.53 6.00 -6.55
CA THR A 122 -12.36 6.85 -5.69
C THR A 122 -12.43 6.32 -4.26
N PRO A 123 -12.38 7.20 -3.24
CA PRO A 123 -12.59 6.80 -1.86
C PRO A 123 -14.09 6.56 -1.58
N SER A 124 -14.40 5.74 -0.59
CA SER A 124 -15.74 5.69 0.00
C SER A 124 -15.68 6.03 1.48
N LEU A 125 -16.58 6.91 1.92
CA LEU A 125 -16.83 7.23 3.32
C LEU A 125 -18.07 6.51 3.87
N ASP A 126 -18.77 5.71 3.06
CA ASP A 126 -19.95 4.96 3.50
C ASP A 126 -19.51 3.83 4.46
N LYS A 127 -20.19 3.75 5.61
CA LYS A 127 -19.87 2.77 6.65
C LYS A 127 -19.96 1.31 6.18
N ASN A 128 -20.78 1.03 5.17
CA ASN A 128 -20.95 -0.32 4.64
C ASN A 128 -19.77 -0.75 3.77
N ASP A 129 -19.11 0.20 3.09
CA ASP A 129 -17.89 -0.07 2.30
C ASP A 129 -16.63 -0.19 3.16
N ILE A 130 -16.73 0.25 4.43
CA ILE A 130 -15.64 0.24 5.41
C ILE A 130 -15.81 -0.91 6.42
N PRO A 131 -16.86 -1.67 6.43
CA PRO A 131 -17.56 -2.42 7.48
C PRO A 131 -17.26 -1.89 8.90
N VAL A 132 -17.88 -0.74 9.24
CA VAL A 132 -17.77 -0.13 10.57
C VAL A 132 -19.15 0.04 11.23
N ASN A 133 -19.27 -0.41 12.47
CA ASN A 133 -20.51 -0.38 13.25
C ASN A 133 -20.66 0.96 13.99
N VAL A 134 -21.20 1.96 13.30
CA VAL A 134 -21.58 3.26 13.86
C VAL A 134 -23.04 3.59 13.51
N ASP A 135 -23.66 4.49 14.25
CA ASP A 135 -25.07 4.86 14.00
C ASP A 135 -25.22 5.73 12.75
N SER A 136 -24.26 6.59 12.49
CA SER A 136 -24.20 7.46 11.31
C SER A 136 -24.00 6.66 10.01
N THR A 137 -24.34 7.26 8.86
CA THR A 137 -24.07 6.66 7.52
C THR A 137 -22.60 6.74 7.12
N LYS A 138 -21.87 7.70 7.69
CA LYS A 138 -20.43 7.91 7.47
C LYS A 138 -19.74 8.04 8.82
N ALA A 139 -18.68 7.30 9.06
CA ALA A 139 -17.89 7.40 10.29
C ALA A 139 -16.92 8.59 10.21
N ILE A 140 -17.43 9.81 10.44
CA ILE A 140 -16.63 11.04 10.39
C ILE A 140 -16.57 11.66 11.78
N ARG A 141 -15.37 11.76 12.37
CA ARG A 141 -15.10 12.32 13.71
C ARG A 141 -15.92 11.62 14.82
N GLU A 142 -16.11 10.31 14.65
CA GLU A 142 -16.77 9.49 15.65
C GLU A 142 -15.92 9.40 16.91
N LYS A 143 -16.56 9.63 18.06
CA LYS A 143 -15.88 9.54 19.36
C LYS A 143 -15.82 8.09 19.80
N ILE A 144 -14.62 7.60 19.98
CA ILE A 144 -14.38 6.22 20.45
C ILE A 144 -13.45 6.22 21.66
N THR A 145 -13.61 5.21 22.51
CA THR A 145 -12.68 4.92 23.62
C THR A 145 -11.93 3.65 23.31
N VAL A 146 -10.61 3.71 23.26
CA VAL A 146 -9.75 2.53 23.13
C VAL A 146 -8.89 2.42 24.37
N ALA A 147 -9.13 1.38 25.16
CA ALA A 147 -8.53 1.20 26.48
C ALA A 147 -8.78 2.42 27.40
N ASP A 148 -7.73 3.15 27.72
CA ASP A 148 -7.70 4.27 28.66
C ASP A 148 -7.73 5.65 27.95
N ARG A 149 -7.95 5.70 26.62
CA ARG A 149 -7.85 6.93 25.82
C ARG A 149 -9.03 7.12 24.88
N ASN A 150 -9.47 8.38 24.78
CA ASN A 150 -10.50 8.81 23.83
C ASN A 150 -9.86 9.31 22.55
N PHE A 151 -10.47 8.97 21.41
CA PHE A 151 -10.06 9.44 20.08
C PHE A 151 -11.27 9.94 19.31
N GLU A 152 -11.02 10.85 18.37
CA GLU A 152 -11.91 11.13 17.26
C GLU A 152 -11.42 10.33 16.05
N MET A 153 -12.29 9.49 15.50
CA MET A 153 -11.97 8.57 14.41
C MET A 153 -12.75 8.95 13.15
N THR A 154 -12.08 8.98 12.02
CA THR A 154 -12.72 9.04 10.71
C THR A 154 -12.32 7.83 9.89
N CYS A 155 -13.30 7.18 9.26
CA CYS A 155 -13.05 5.98 8.47
C CYS A 155 -13.20 6.27 6.97
N VAL A 156 -12.39 5.58 6.16
CA VAL A 156 -12.42 5.63 4.69
C VAL A 156 -12.07 4.27 4.11
N SER A 157 -12.65 3.94 2.97
CA SER A 157 -12.27 2.78 2.16
C SER A 157 -11.58 3.24 0.88
N MET A 158 -10.44 2.64 0.59
CA MET A 158 -9.74 2.70 -0.71
C MET A 158 -9.71 1.33 -1.40
N GLY A 159 -10.77 0.51 -1.14
CA GLY A 159 -10.82 -0.92 -1.45
C GLY A 159 -10.35 -1.80 -0.28
N ASN A 160 -9.82 -1.19 0.77
CA ASN A 160 -9.53 -1.74 2.08
C ASN A 160 -9.91 -0.71 3.16
N PRO A 161 -10.28 -1.16 4.38
CA PRO A 161 -10.78 -0.28 5.44
C PRO A 161 -9.65 0.43 6.17
N HIS A 162 -9.81 1.73 6.39
CA HIS A 162 -8.91 2.59 7.15
C HIS A 162 -9.67 3.33 8.24
N ALA A 163 -9.10 3.40 9.44
CA ALA A 163 -9.58 4.21 10.56
C ALA A 163 -8.45 5.16 10.99
N VAL A 164 -8.67 6.45 10.81
CA VAL A 164 -7.66 7.49 11.03
C VAL A 164 -8.01 8.30 12.27
N MET A 165 -7.05 8.41 13.17
CA MET A 165 -7.08 9.23 14.37
C MET A 165 -5.97 10.28 14.31
N PHE A 166 -6.33 11.55 14.44
CA PHE A 166 -5.33 12.61 14.61
C PHE A 166 -4.94 12.72 16.09
N ILE A 167 -3.64 12.77 16.35
CA ILE A 167 -3.03 12.85 17.69
C ILE A 167 -2.14 14.08 17.80
N ASP A 168 -2.01 14.60 19.03
CA ASP A 168 -1.19 15.79 19.29
C ASP A 168 0.30 15.45 19.48
N GLU A 169 0.59 14.28 20.09
CA GLU A 169 1.96 13.83 20.28
C GLU A 169 2.60 13.37 18.97
N HIS A 170 3.93 13.31 18.96
CA HIS A 170 4.66 12.80 17.81
C HIS A 170 4.34 11.30 17.59
N PRO A 171 4.01 10.85 16.37
CA PRO A 171 3.63 9.44 16.13
C PRO A 171 4.68 8.42 16.59
N ARG A 172 5.98 8.78 16.59
CA ARG A 172 7.06 7.90 17.09
C ARG A 172 7.02 7.70 18.61
N ASP A 173 6.45 8.64 19.35
CA ASP A 173 6.32 8.57 20.81
C ASP A 173 5.01 7.89 21.22
N PHE A 174 4.10 7.68 20.26
CA PHE A 174 2.80 7.05 20.46
C PHE A 174 2.93 5.53 20.61
N ASN A 175 2.22 4.95 21.57
CA ASN A 175 2.19 3.50 21.77
C ASN A 175 1.25 2.82 20.76
N LEU A 176 1.74 2.74 19.50
CA LEU A 176 0.97 2.19 18.38
C LEU A 176 0.56 0.74 18.61
N GLU A 177 1.45 -0.09 19.15
CA GLU A 177 1.15 -1.50 19.38
C GLU A 177 -0.07 -1.68 20.31
N LYS A 178 -0.13 -0.91 21.40
CA LYS A 178 -1.25 -0.97 22.36
C LYS A 178 -2.57 -0.59 21.68
N TYR A 179 -2.64 0.60 21.10
CA TYR A 179 -3.91 1.15 20.62
C TYR A 179 -4.29 0.61 19.24
N GLY A 180 -3.32 0.45 18.35
CA GLY A 180 -3.53 -0.07 17.00
C GLY A 180 -4.03 -1.50 17.01
N LYS A 181 -3.40 -2.38 17.79
CA LYS A 181 -3.82 -3.77 17.95
C LYS A 181 -5.22 -3.89 18.53
N LEU A 182 -5.54 -3.12 19.61
CA LEU A 182 -6.86 -3.16 20.21
C LEU A 182 -7.95 -2.67 19.25
N LEU A 183 -7.67 -1.66 18.45
CA LEU A 183 -8.61 -1.13 17.48
C LEU A 183 -8.79 -2.11 16.31
N GLU A 184 -7.69 -2.61 15.76
CA GLU A 184 -7.68 -3.57 14.65
C GLU A 184 -8.45 -4.85 14.99
N GLN A 185 -8.38 -5.31 16.25
CA GLN A 185 -9.06 -6.52 16.75
C GLN A 185 -10.45 -6.25 17.35
N ASN A 186 -10.95 -5.02 17.29
CA ASN A 186 -12.26 -4.68 17.82
C ASN A 186 -13.38 -5.15 16.87
N ALA A 187 -13.73 -6.43 16.91
CA ALA A 187 -14.76 -7.02 16.06
C ALA A 187 -16.16 -6.42 16.26
N SER A 188 -16.45 -5.79 17.42
CA SER A 188 -17.73 -5.11 17.65
C SER A 188 -17.82 -3.80 16.87
N LEU A 189 -16.72 -3.11 16.65
CA LEU A 189 -16.64 -1.87 15.86
C LEU A 189 -16.30 -2.16 14.39
N PHE A 190 -15.36 -3.06 14.13
CA PHE A 190 -14.88 -3.46 12.81
C PHE A 190 -15.00 -4.97 12.61
N PRO A 191 -16.15 -5.48 12.10
CA PRO A 191 -16.34 -6.91 11.88
C PRO A 191 -15.27 -7.57 11.01
N ASP A 192 -14.77 -6.84 10.01
CA ASP A 192 -13.76 -7.31 9.05
C ASP A 192 -12.34 -6.80 9.38
N ARG A 193 -12.14 -6.30 10.62
CA ARG A 193 -10.90 -5.67 11.06
C ARG A 193 -10.59 -4.38 10.25
N VAL A 194 -9.55 -3.64 10.61
CA VAL A 194 -9.25 -2.33 10.02
C VAL A 194 -7.74 -2.03 10.03
N ASN A 195 -7.27 -1.19 9.13
CA ASN A 195 -5.98 -0.52 9.25
C ASN A 195 -6.16 0.68 10.18
N ALA A 196 -5.49 0.69 11.31
CA ALA A 196 -5.57 1.77 12.31
C ALA A 196 -4.39 2.74 12.13
N GLU A 197 -4.70 3.98 11.79
CA GLU A 197 -3.72 5.01 11.44
C GLU A 197 -3.72 6.12 12.50
N PHE A 198 -2.54 6.45 12.99
CA PHE A 198 -2.35 7.53 13.97
C PHE A 198 -1.45 8.60 13.35
N ALA A 199 -2.04 9.77 13.13
CA ALA A 199 -1.46 10.83 12.33
C ALA A 199 -1.34 12.14 13.12
N LYS A 200 -0.28 12.89 12.85
CA LYS A 200 -0.08 14.25 13.35
C LYS A 200 0.01 15.23 12.19
N ILE A 201 -0.82 16.24 12.22
CA ILE A 201 -0.75 17.36 11.28
C ILE A 201 0.43 18.24 11.67
N ILE A 202 1.43 18.33 10.79
CA ILE A 202 2.57 19.25 10.95
C ILE A 202 2.19 20.62 10.43
N ASP A 203 1.66 20.67 9.22
CA ASP A 203 1.10 21.85 8.57
C ASP A 203 0.07 21.46 7.51
N ARG A 204 -0.39 22.41 6.69
CA ARG A 204 -1.43 22.16 5.67
C ARG A 204 -1.00 21.22 4.54
N LYS A 205 0.28 20.88 4.42
CA LYS A 205 0.84 20.05 3.35
C LYS A 205 1.62 18.85 3.87
N ASN A 206 1.79 18.75 5.19
CA ASN A 206 2.64 17.72 5.78
C ASN A 206 1.94 17.06 6.96
N ILE A 207 1.88 15.73 6.91
CA ILE A 207 1.34 14.85 7.96
C ILE A 207 2.38 13.80 8.28
N GLU A 208 2.69 13.61 9.56
CA GLU A 208 3.43 12.42 10.02
C GLU A 208 2.46 11.34 10.45
N MET A 209 2.74 10.08 10.11
CA MET A 209 1.83 8.99 10.41
C MET A 209 2.53 7.67 10.69
N ARG A 210 1.92 6.87 11.56
CA ARG A 210 2.20 5.45 11.72
C ARG A 210 0.90 4.65 11.58
N VAL A 211 1.02 3.40 11.14
CA VAL A 211 -0.11 2.54 10.86
C VAL A 211 0.08 1.16 11.49
N TRP A 212 -1.00 0.63 12.04
CA TRP A 212 -1.17 -0.76 12.40
C TRP A 212 -2.10 -1.42 11.39
N GLU A 213 -1.53 -2.19 10.47
CA GLU A 213 -2.29 -2.77 9.37
C GLU A 213 -3.03 -4.04 9.78
N ARG A 214 -4.16 -4.24 9.14
CA ARG A 214 -5.04 -5.40 9.28
C ARG A 214 -4.28 -6.69 8.99
N GLY A 215 -4.03 -7.49 10.04
CA GLY A 215 -3.38 -8.79 9.94
C GLY A 215 -1.86 -8.77 9.84
N ALA A 216 -1.23 -7.59 9.69
CA ALA A 216 0.21 -7.48 9.51
C ALA A 216 0.93 -6.80 10.70
N GLY A 217 0.19 -6.03 11.52
CA GLY A 217 0.78 -5.23 12.59
C GLY A 217 1.33 -3.90 12.08
N GLU A 218 2.34 -3.34 12.76
CA GLU A 218 2.98 -2.11 12.28
C GLU A 218 3.72 -2.35 10.98
N THR A 219 3.41 -1.54 9.96
CA THR A 219 4.09 -1.54 8.68
C THR A 219 4.75 -0.20 8.40
N LEU A 220 5.67 -0.19 7.44
CA LEU A 220 6.47 1.01 7.15
C LEU A 220 5.77 2.00 6.22
N ALA A 221 4.71 1.57 5.52
CA ALA A 221 4.11 2.39 4.47
C ALA A 221 2.66 2.02 4.12
N CYS A 222 1.73 2.72 4.72
CA CYS A 222 0.33 2.80 4.29
C CYS A 222 -0.15 4.24 4.57
N GLY A 223 -0.35 5.08 3.57
CA GLY A 223 -0.53 6.51 3.80
C GLY A 223 -1.77 7.14 3.18
N THR A 224 -2.57 6.37 2.44
CA THR A 224 -3.66 6.93 1.65
C THR A 224 -4.80 7.47 2.51
N GLY A 225 -5.12 6.79 3.60
CA GLY A 225 -6.27 7.14 4.45
C GLY A 225 -6.15 8.51 5.13
N ALA A 226 -4.99 8.82 5.71
CA ALA A 226 -4.83 10.04 6.51
C ALA A 226 -5.02 11.35 5.73
N ALA A 227 -4.55 11.41 4.48
CA ALA A 227 -4.70 12.61 3.67
C ALA A 227 -6.15 12.88 3.29
N ILE A 228 -6.93 11.83 3.02
CA ILE A 228 -8.33 11.93 2.60
C ILE A 228 -9.19 12.49 3.72
N VAL A 229 -8.98 12.04 4.96
CA VAL A 229 -9.88 12.40 6.07
C VAL A 229 -9.61 13.78 6.67
N ASN A 230 -8.46 14.39 6.40
CA ASN A 230 -8.14 15.72 6.97
C ASN A 230 -8.65 16.91 6.14
N GLY A 231 -9.32 16.69 5.00
CA GLY A 231 -9.89 17.75 4.19
C GLY A 231 -8.87 18.65 3.49
N PHE A 232 -7.69 18.13 3.15
CA PHE A 232 -6.70 18.80 2.29
C PHE A 232 -7.08 18.70 0.81
N ALA A 233 -8.35 18.82 0.52
CA ALA A 233 -8.96 18.45 -0.75
C ALA A 233 -8.36 19.11 -1.99
N ASP A 234 -7.83 20.31 -1.88
CA ASP A 234 -7.35 21.09 -3.03
C ASP A 234 -5.81 21.12 -3.14
N ASN A 235 -5.10 20.39 -2.28
CA ASN A 235 -3.65 20.45 -2.23
C ASN A 235 -3.03 19.05 -2.17
N ASP A 236 -1.87 18.89 -2.77
CA ASP A 236 -1.00 17.76 -2.55
C ASP A 236 -0.52 17.75 -1.10
N VAL A 237 -0.71 16.64 -0.42
CA VAL A 237 -0.27 16.43 0.95
C VAL A 237 0.84 15.39 0.97
N THR A 238 1.93 15.70 1.62
CA THR A 238 2.99 14.72 1.88
C THR A 238 2.72 14.00 3.19
N ILE A 239 2.64 12.69 3.13
CA ILE A 239 2.56 11.80 4.30
C ILE A 239 3.95 11.28 4.58
N HIS A 240 4.51 11.66 5.72
CA HIS A 240 5.80 11.17 6.22
C HIS A 240 5.57 9.89 7.01
N LEU A 241 6.03 8.78 6.46
CA LEU A 241 5.97 7.44 7.04
C LEU A 241 7.35 6.99 7.51
N ILE A 242 7.43 5.91 8.27
CA ILE A 242 8.73 5.34 8.68
C ILE A 242 9.56 4.93 7.45
N GLY A 243 8.92 4.36 6.44
CA GLY A 243 9.57 3.85 5.24
C GLY A 243 9.87 4.88 4.16
N GLY A 244 9.36 6.10 4.29
CA GLY A 244 9.53 7.18 3.31
C GLY A 244 8.27 8.00 3.07
N ASP A 245 8.35 8.95 2.16
CA ASP A 245 7.30 9.91 1.90
C ASP A 245 6.38 9.45 0.77
N LEU A 246 5.09 9.69 0.95
CA LEU A 246 4.07 9.55 -0.08
C LEU A 246 3.36 10.89 -0.28
N GLN A 247 3.24 11.33 -1.52
CA GLN A 247 2.44 12.49 -1.89
C GLN A 247 1.05 12.03 -2.31
N ILE A 248 0.02 12.55 -1.67
CA ILE A 248 -1.38 12.23 -1.97
C ILE A 248 -2.05 13.47 -2.53
N SER A 249 -2.73 13.30 -3.67
CA SER A 249 -3.51 14.33 -4.34
C SER A 249 -4.96 13.92 -4.43
N TRP A 250 -5.88 14.76 -3.94
CA TRP A 250 -7.33 14.52 -4.05
C TRP A 250 -8.09 15.85 -4.04
N SER A 251 -9.13 15.97 -4.89
CA SER A 251 -9.95 17.18 -4.99
C SER A 251 -10.89 17.41 -3.79
N GLY A 252 -11.07 16.38 -2.94
CA GLY A 252 -12.06 16.38 -1.85
C GLY A 252 -13.46 15.96 -2.26
N ASN A 253 -13.69 15.69 -3.52
CA ASN A 253 -14.95 15.16 -4.01
C ASN A 253 -14.88 13.62 -4.05
N GLU A 254 -15.80 12.94 -3.36
CA GLU A 254 -15.85 11.47 -3.30
C GLU A 254 -16.00 10.78 -4.67
N SER A 255 -16.45 11.51 -5.71
CA SER A 255 -16.51 11.00 -7.08
C SER A 255 -15.17 11.05 -7.83
N ASP A 256 -14.18 11.73 -7.29
CA ASP A 256 -12.90 11.93 -7.95
C ASP A 256 -11.83 10.96 -7.41
N SER A 257 -10.94 10.51 -8.31
CA SER A 257 -9.84 9.63 -7.93
C SER A 257 -8.87 10.29 -6.96
N VAL A 258 -8.35 9.47 -6.07
CA VAL A 258 -7.16 9.77 -5.25
C VAL A 258 -5.92 9.33 -6.01
N PHE A 259 -4.93 10.20 -6.10
CA PHE A 259 -3.64 9.88 -6.68
C PHE A 259 -2.58 9.75 -5.61
N MET A 260 -1.74 8.73 -5.72
CA MET A 260 -0.62 8.49 -4.82
C MET A 260 0.69 8.49 -5.59
N THR A 261 1.59 9.39 -5.25
CA THR A 261 2.95 9.46 -5.81
C THR A 261 3.97 9.07 -4.76
N GLY A 262 4.91 8.22 -5.13
CA GLY A 262 6.00 7.84 -4.25
C GLY A 262 7.15 7.15 -4.98
N GLY A 263 8.26 7.01 -4.31
CA GLY A 263 9.45 6.35 -4.83
C GLY A 263 9.27 4.84 -4.99
N ALA A 264 10.09 4.27 -5.83
CA ALA A 264 10.32 2.83 -5.96
C ALA A 264 11.82 2.59 -6.12
N SER A 265 12.37 1.62 -5.40
CA SER A 265 13.80 1.37 -5.38
C SER A 265 14.12 -0.08 -5.73
N THR A 266 15.05 -0.26 -6.66
CA THR A 266 15.69 -1.55 -6.90
C THR A 266 16.83 -1.71 -5.91
N VAL A 267 16.83 -2.83 -5.16
CA VAL A 267 17.86 -3.12 -4.14
C VAL A 267 18.97 -3.96 -4.76
N PHE A 268 18.60 -5.07 -5.38
CA PHE A 268 19.52 -5.96 -6.10
C PHE A 268 18.77 -6.88 -7.06
N THR A 269 19.51 -7.51 -7.96
CA THR A 269 19.04 -8.57 -8.85
C THR A 269 19.81 -9.85 -8.55
N GLY A 270 19.22 -11.00 -8.88
CA GLY A 270 19.88 -12.28 -8.68
C GLY A 270 19.24 -13.42 -9.45
N ASP A 271 19.87 -14.57 -9.35
CA ASP A 271 19.38 -15.84 -9.86
C ASP A 271 19.18 -16.82 -8.70
N VAL A 272 18.06 -17.54 -8.73
CA VAL A 272 17.70 -18.52 -7.71
C VAL A 272 17.25 -19.83 -8.33
N ASP A 273 17.65 -20.94 -7.72
CA ASP A 273 17.16 -22.28 -8.03
C ASP A 273 16.11 -22.67 -6.98
N LEU A 274 14.83 -22.60 -7.37
CA LEU A 274 13.70 -22.90 -6.47
C LEU A 274 13.75 -24.31 -5.88
N SER A 275 14.40 -25.28 -6.56
CA SER A 275 14.52 -26.64 -6.07
C SER A 275 15.45 -26.76 -4.85
N LYS A 276 16.31 -25.77 -4.63
CA LYS A 276 17.28 -25.70 -3.52
C LYS A 276 16.79 -24.93 -2.32
N ILE A 277 15.70 -24.17 -2.45
CA ILE A 277 15.07 -23.47 -1.33
C ILE A 277 14.19 -24.45 -0.56
N LYS A 278 14.41 -24.52 0.77
CA LYS A 278 13.70 -25.45 1.67
C LYS A 278 12.23 -25.09 1.86
#